data_3d62d636e9105c3b9be6a38e1f21ee5b
#
_entry.id   3d62d636e9105c3b9be6a38e1f21ee5b
#
_cell.length_a   1.000
_cell.length_b   1.000
_cell.length_c   1.000
_cell.angle_alpha   90.00
_cell.angle_beta   90.00
_cell.angle_gamma   90.00
#
_symmetry.space_group_name_H-M   'P 1'
#
loop_
_entity.id
_entity.type
_entity.pdbx_description
1 polymer ?
#
loop_
_entity_poly.entity_id
_entity_poly.type
_entity_poly.pdbx_seq_one_letter_code
_entity_poly.pdbx_strand_id
1 'polypeptide(L)'
;MIPIRAAVPTLAEARALLVGLRRAVDGERDAVAAELAGEGPDAALLDLVSEPFASVADVDERLARTESYLRERGDRRAVFLTVYSRMTATVRTAIDDGAFVDPEWAAAYLVAFAERYRRALVAFERRAFDSLPRPWLLAFGAAARGET
;
A
#
# COMPACT_ATOMS: atom_id res chain seq x y z
N MET A 1 -19.26 -31.52 18.61
CA MET A 1 -19.52 -30.25 17.89
C MET A 1 -19.76 -29.18 18.94
N ILE A 2 -18.75 -28.35 19.25
CA ILE A 2 -18.83 -27.30 20.26
C ILE A 2 -19.37 -26.07 19.55
N PRO A 3 -20.50 -25.47 19.93
CA PRO A 3 -20.97 -24.25 19.32
C PRO A 3 -20.10 -23.10 19.81
N ILE A 4 -19.28 -22.55 18.91
CA ILE A 4 -18.60 -21.27 19.13
C ILE A 4 -19.71 -20.19 19.07
N ARG A 5 -20.30 -19.87 20.22
CA ARG A 5 -21.03 -18.62 20.38
C ARG A 5 -19.99 -17.49 20.40
N ALA A 6 -19.82 -16.85 19.30
CA ALA A 6 -19.12 -15.56 19.28
C ALA A 6 -19.92 -14.60 20.17
N ALA A 7 -19.41 -14.33 21.37
CA ALA A 7 -20.01 -13.34 22.25
C ALA A 7 -19.88 -11.97 21.57
N VAL A 8 -21.00 -11.31 21.32
CA VAL A 8 -20.99 -9.93 20.82
C VAL A 8 -20.39 -9.07 21.94
N PRO A 9 -19.30 -8.33 21.67
CA PRO A 9 -18.66 -7.50 22.68
C PRO A 9 -19.63 -6.43 23.19
N THR A 10 -19.57 -6.16 24.47
CA THR A 10 -20.30 -5.04 25.09
C THR A 10 -19.78 -3.71 24.57
N LEU A 11 -20.56 -2.64 24.71
CA LEU A 11 -20.14 -1.30 24.28
C LEU A 11 -18.85 -0.84 24.98
N ALA A 12 -18.64 -1.26 26.23
CA ALA A 12 -17.42 -0.96 26.98
C ALA A 12 -16.21 -1.71 26.43
N GLU A 13 -16.38 -3.00 26.12
CA GLU A 13 -15.32 -3.80 25.48
C GLU A 13 -14.98 -3.31 24.08
N ALA A 14 -15.98 -2.95 23.27
CA ALA A 14 -15.77 -2.35 21.96
C ALA A 14 -14.98 -1.02 22.04
N ARG A 15 -15.31 -0.16 23.03
CA ARG A 15 -14.56 1.08 23.30
C ARG A 15 -13.13 0.81 23.74
N ALA A 16 -12.91 -0.16 24.63
CA ALA A 16 -11.57 -0.53 25.09
C ALA A 16 -10.71 -1.06 23.94
N LEU A 17 -11.29 -1.89 23.07
CA LEU A 17 -10.64 -2.39 21.85
C LEU A 17 -10.27 -1.25 20.91
N LEU A 18 -11.17 -0.29 20.65
CA LEU A 18 -10.90 0.87 19.80
C LEU A 18 -9.78 1.77 20.37
N VAL A 19 -9.78 1.99 21.69
CA VAL A 19 -8.72 2.78 22.35
C VAL A 19 -7.39 2.05 22.30
N GLY A 20 -7.36 0.73 22.53
CA GLY A 20 -6.16 -0.08 22.41
C GLY A 20 -5.62 -0.09 20.99
N LEU A 21 -6.51 -0.22 20.00
CA LEU A 21 -6.17 -0.18 18.59
C LEU A 21 -5.58 1.18 18.17
N ARG A 22 -6.18 2.27 18.64
CA ARG A 22 -5.69 3.63 18.37
C ARG A 22 -4.30 3.85 18.95
N ARG A 23 -4.07 3.45 20.20
CA ARG A 23 -2.76 3.52 20.85
C ARG A 23 -1.70 2.69 20.11
N ALA A 24 -2.06 1.51 19.63
CA ALA A 24 -1.16 0.67 18.85
C ALA A 24 -0.78 1.33 17.51
N VAL A 25 -1.72 2.00 16.85
CA VAL A 25 -1.46 2.76 15.61
C VAL A 25 -0.58 3.97 15.86
N ASP A 26 -0.85 4.71 16.93
CA ASP A 26 -0.05 5.89 17.28
C ASP A 26 1.38 5.47 17.65
N GLY A 27 1.54 4.38 18.42
CA GLY A 27 2.85 3.80 18.72
C GLY A 27 3.61 3.31 17.49
N GLU A 28 2.91 2.76 16.49
CA GLU A 28 3.51 2.36 15.21
C GLU A 28 3.98 3.58 14.40
N ARG A 29 3.21 4.66 14.36
CA ARG A 29 3.60 5.92 13.70
C ARG A 29 4.87 6.48 14.32
N ASP A 30 4.92 6.54 15.65
CA ASP A 30 6.08 7.05 16.39
C ASP A 30 7.32 6.18 16.15
N ALA A 31 7.16 4.85 16.10
CA ALA A 31 8.25 3.92 15.82
C ALA A 31 8.81 4.09 14.41
N VAL A 32 7.92 4.18 13.40
CA VAL A 32 8.31 4.42 12.00
C VAL A 32 8.94 5.80 11.83
N ALA A 33 8.40 6.83 12.48
CA ALA A 33 8.96 8.18 12.45
C ALA A 33 10.36 8.24 13.06
N ALA A 34 10.59 7.52 14.17
CA ALA A 34 11.88 7.44 14.83
C ALA A 34 12.92 6.71 13.96
N GLU A 35 12.53 5.60 13.32
CA GLU A 35 13.39 4.83 12.41
C GLU A 35 13.87 5.69 11.24
N LEU A 36 12.98 6.49 10.68
CA LEU A 36 13.24 7.32 9.51
C LEU A 36 13.70 8.75 9.84
N ALA A 37 13.92 9.09 11.09
CA ALA A 37 14.24 10.45 11.51
C ALA A 37 15.55 11.01 10.90
N GLY A 38 16.50 10.12 10.56
CA GLY A 38 17.77 10.48 9.92
C GLY A 38 17.76 10.46 8.40
N GLU A 39 16.66 9.99 7.78
CA GLU A 39 16.55 9.79 6.34
C GLU A 39 15.60 10.82 5.73
N GLY A 40 16.07 11.53 4.71
CA GLY A 40 15.22 12.41 3.91
C GLY A 40 14.32 11.61 2.96
N PRO A 41 13.29 12.27 2.36
CA PRO A 41 12.50 11.67 1.29
C PRO A 41 13.39 11.26 0.12
N ASP A 42 13.11 10.09 -0.47
CA ASP A 42 13.77 9.66 -1.70
C ASP A 42 13.19 10.43 -2.91
N ALA A 43 13.94 11.43 -3.38
CA ALA A 43 13.49 12.30 -4.47
C ALA A 43 13.30 11.52 -5.78
N ALA A 44 14.18 10.57 -6.09
CA ALA A 44 14.07 9.77 -7.31
C ALA A 44 12.87 8.82 -7.28
N LEU A 45 12.55 8.25 -6.11
CA LEU A 45 11.33 7.47 -5.93
C LEU A 45 10.09 8.36 -6.06
N LEU A 46 10.10 9.55 -5.47
CA LEU A 46 9.00 10.51 -5.60
C LEU A 46 8.78 10.94 -7.06
N ASP A 47 9.83 11.12 -7.85
CA ASP A 47 9.71 11.44 -9.29
C ASP A 47 8.97 10.34 -10.07
N LEU A 48 9.16 9.07 -9.69
CA LEU A 48 8.45 7.94 -10.31
C LEU A 48 6.95 7.89 -9.97
N VAL A 49 6.57 8.39 -8.78
CA VAL A 49 5.22 8.19 -8.23
C VAL A 49 4.44 9.48 -7.93
N SER A 50 5.01 10.67 -8.18
CA SER A 50 4.36 11.96 -7.85
C SER A 50 3.08 12.20 -8.64
N GLU A 51 3.09 11.92 -9.94
CA GLU A 51 1.96 12.18 -10.82
C GLU A 51 0.90 11.06 -10.76
N PRO A 52 -0.40 11.40 -10.86
CA PRO A 52 -1.47 10.41 -10.98
C PRO A 52 -1.27 9.47 -12.19
N PHE A 53 -1.82 8.28 -12.12
CA PHE A 53 -1.82 7.37 -13.26
C PHE A 53 -2.84 7.78 -14.32
N ALA A 54 -2.41 7.81 -15.58
CA ALA A 54 -3.24 8.22 -16.70
C ALA A 54 -4.01 7.07 -17.35
N SER A 55 -3.49 5.84 -17.28
CA SER A 55 -4.08 4.67 -17.96
C SER A 55 -3.57 3.36 -17.34
N VAL A 56 -4.15 2.24 -17.75
CA VAL A 56 -3.66 0.89 -17.38
C VAL A 56 -2.23 0.66 -17.85
N ALA A 57 -1.89 1.12 -19.04
CA ALA A 57 -0.52 1.00 -19.56
C ALA A 57 0.48 1.82 -18.73
N ASP A 58 0.09 3.02 -18.31
CA ASP A 58 0.90 3.87 -17.43
C ASP A 58 1.08 3.24 -16.05
N VAL A 59 0.03 2.63 -15.49
CA VAL A 59 0.12 1.86 -14.23
C VAL A 59 1.15 0.74 -14.37
N ASP A 60 1.02 -0.09 -15.41
CA ASP A 60 1.88 -1.25 -15.64
C ASP A 60 3.35 -0.82 -15.76
N GLU A 61 3.64 0.17 -16.59
CA GLU A 61 4.99 0.68 -16.82
C GLU A 61 5.61 1.29 -15.57
N ARG A 62 4.87 2.18 -14.88
CA ARG A 62 5.41 2.91 -13.74
C ARG A 62 5.54 2.05 -12.49
N LEU A 63 4.64 1.09 -12.27
CA LEU A 63 4.80 0.11 -11.18
C LEU A 63 6.02 -0.77 -11.41
N ALA A 64 6.27 -1.23 -12.66
CA ALA A 64 7.44 -2.02 -12.98
C ALA A 64 8.75 -1.23 -12.76
N ARG A 65 8.79 0.05 -13.16
CA ARG A 65 9.93 0.94 -12.90
C ARG A 65 10.15 1.16 -11.40
N THR A 66 9.08 1.39 -10.65
CA THR A 66 9.15 1.61 -9.20
C THR A 66 9.64 0.34 -8.50
N GLU A 67 9.16 -0.82 -8.91
CA GLU A 67 9.60 -2.11 -8.40
C GLU A 67 11.10 -2.34 -8.65
N SER A 68 11.57 -2.11 -9.87
CA SER A 68 12.99 -2.25 -10.22
C SER A 68 13.86 -1.30 -9.40
N TYR A 69 13.43 -0.04 -9.26
CA TYR A 69 14.12 0.97 -8.47
C TYR A 69 14.30 0.54 -7.01
N LEU A 70 13.24 0.06 -6.36
CA LEU A 70 13.28 -0.40 -4.97
C LEU A 70 14.11 -1.68 -4.82
N ARG A 71 13.99 -2.61 -5.76
CA ARG A 71 14.74 -3.86 -5.75
C ARG A 71 16.26 -3.64 -5.85
N GLU A 72 16.71 -2.77 -6.75
CA GLU A 72 18.12 -2.43 -6.91
C GLU A 72 18.75 -1.85 -5.64
N ARG A 73 17.94 -1.27 -4.76
CA ARG A 73 18.34 -0.70 -3.48
C ARG A 73 18.18 -1.65 -2.30
N GLY A 74 17.70 -2.87 -2.55
CA GLY A 74 17.37 -3.81 -1.49
C GLY A 74 16.19 -3.38 -0.62
N ASP A 75 15.38 -2.45 -1.10
CA ASP A 75 14.22 -1.96 -0.37
C ASP A 75 13.11 -3.01 -0.36
N ARG A 76 12.70 -3.43 0.81
CA ARG A 76 11.72 -4.52 0.99
C ARG A 76 10.31 -4.16 0.52
N ARG A 77 10.00 -2.89 0.31
CA ARG A 77 8.75 -2.46 -0.33
C ARG A 77 8.60 -3.02 -1.75
N ALA A 78 9.72 -3.40 -2.39
CA ALA A 78 9.72 -4.08 -3.68
C ALA A 78 8.96 -5.43 -3.65
N VAL A 79 8.91 -6.14 -2.52
CA VAL A 79 8.24 -7.43 -2.40
C VAL A 79 6.76 -7.33 -2.75
N PHE A 80 6.07 -6.35 -2.18
CA PHE A 80 4.67 -6.09 -2.51
C PHE A 80 4.49 -5.72 -3.99
N LEU A 81 5.35 -4.84 -4.50
CA LEU A 81 5.29 -4.40 -5.89
C LEU A 81 5.56 -5.51 -6.89
N THR A 82 6.41 -6.47 -6.58
CA THR A 82 6.63 -7.64 -7.44
C THR A 82 5.33 -8.40 -7.71
N VAL A 83 4.54 -8.64 -6.67
CA VAL A 83 3.24 -9.32 -6.80
C VAL A 83 2.24 -8.42 -7.52
N TYR A 84 2.21 -7.14 -7.15
CA TYR A 84 1.24 -6.18 -7.67
C TYR A 84 1.47 -5.88 -9.16
N SER A 85 2.71 -5.69 -9.60
CA SER A 85 3.04 -5.49 -11.01
C SER A 85 2.65 -6.68 -11.87
N ARG A 86 2.90 -7.91 -11.39
CA ARG A 86 2.49 -9.13 -12.10
C ARG A 86 0.97 -9.25 -12.22
N MET A 87 0.25 -8.93 -11.15
CA MET A 87 -1.22 -8.91 -11.17
C MET A 87 -1.73 -7.86 -12.17
N THR A 88 -1.16 -6.67 -12.17
CA THR A 88 -1.51 -5.59 -13.09
C THR A 88 -1.29 -6.00 -14.55
N ALA A 89 -0.14 -6.59 -14.88
CA ALA A 89 0.15 -7.09 -16.22
C ALA A 89 -0.85 -8.18 -16.66
N THR A 90 -1.22 -9.10 -15.75
CA THR A 90 -2.22 -10.13 -16.03
C THR A 90 -3.59 -9.54 -16.30
N VAL A 91 -4.05 -8.57 -15.49
CA VAL A 91 -5.34 -7.90 -15.68
C VAL A 91 -5.34 -7.10 -16.99
N ARG A 92 -4.24 -6.41 -17.30
CA ARG A 92 -4.08 -5.69 -18.57
C ARG A 92 -4.24 -6.64 -19.77
N THR A 93 -3.53 -7.75 -19.79
CA THR A 93 -3.66 -8.77 -20.84
C THR A 93 -5.10 -9.27 -20.94
N ALA A 94 -5.77 -9.55 -19.82
CA ALA A 94 -7.16 -9.99 -19.82
C ALA A 94 -8.13 -8.92 -20.35
N ILE A 95 -7.86 -7.64 -20.13
CA ILE A 95 -8.62 -6.53 -20.73
C ILE A 95 -8.42 -6.51 -22.24
N ASP A 96 -7.16 -6.60 -22.70
CA ASP A 96 -6.81 -6.57 -24.13
C ASP A 96 -7.39 -7.79 -24.88
N ASP A 97 -7.45 -8.94 -24.24
CA ASP A 97 -8.02 -10.19 -24.77
C ASP A 97 -9.57 -10.24 -24.72
N GLY A 98 -10.21 -9.21 -24.17
CA GLY A 98 -11.67 -9.15 -24.08
C GLY A 98 -12.28 -10.12 -23.06
N ALA A 99 -11.54 -10.51 -22.03
CA ALA A 99 -11.99 -11.44 -20.99
C ALA A 99 -13.03 -10.83 -20.02
N PHE A 100 -13.17 -9.51 -19.99
CA PHE A 100 -14.13 -8.81 -19.14
C PHE A 100 -15.39 -8.45 -19.90
N VAL A 101 -16.55 -8.58 -19.25
CA VAL A 101 -17.84 -8.13 -19.77
C VAL A 101 -17.86 -6.61 -19.95
N ASP A 102 -17.23 -5.89 -19.03
CA ASP A 102 -17.06 -4.44 -19.08
C ASP A 102 -15.57 -4.10 -18.94
N PRO A 103 -14.83 -4.02 -20.05
CA PRO A 103 -13.40 -3.74 -20.02
C PRO A 103 -13.09 -2.30 -19.58
N GLU A 104 -13.97 -1.34 -19.83
CA GLU A 104 -13.78 0.05 -19.40
C GLU A 104 -13.85 0.17 -17.88
N TRP A 105 -14.83 -0.50 -17.27
CA TRP A 105 -14.94 -0.58 -15.83
C TRP A 105 -13.72 -1.27 -15.20
N ALA A 106 -13.28 -2.39 -15.76
CA ALA A 106 -12.11 -3.12 -15.28
C ALA A 106 -10.84 -2.25 -15.33
N ALA A 107 -10.63 -1.52 -16.41
CA ALA A 107 -9.53 -0.57 -16.57
C ALA A 107 -9.60 0.57 -15.55
N ALA A 108 -10.76 1.19 -15.38
CA ALA A 108 -10.97 2.27 -14.41
C ALA A 108 -10.73 1.79 -12.96
N TYR A 109 -11.19 0.59 -12.63
CA TYR A 109 -10.99 -0.03 -11.33
C TYR A 109 -9.50 -0.29 -11.05
N LEU A 110 -8.76 -0.83 -12.02
CA LEU A 110 -7.34 -1.08 -11.91
C LEU A 110 -6.55 0.21 -11.64
N VAL A 111 -6.84 1.27 -12.40
CA VAL A 111 -6.20 2.58 -12.22
C VAL A 111 -6.55 3.16 -10.84
N ALA A 112 -7.81 3.12 -10.41
CA ALA A 112 -8.24 3.62 -9.11
C ALA A 112 -7.57 2.86 -7.94
N PHE A 113 -7.39 1.54 -8.09
CA PHE A 113 -6.70 0.73 -7.10
C PHE A 113 -5.20 1.07 -7.02
N ALA A 114 -4.54 1.21 -8.17
CA ALA A 114 -3.14 1.63 -8.26
C ALA A 114 -2.91 3.01 -7.65
N GLU A 115 -3.85 3.96 -7.86
CA GLU A 115 -3.80 5.28 -7.27
C GLU A 115 -3.80 5.27 -5.73
N ARG A 116 -4.50 4.34 -5.11
CA ARG A 116 -4.47 4.19 -3.64
C ARG A 116 -3.08 3.81 -3.14
N TYR A 117 -2.43 2.86 -3.82
CA TYR A 117 -1.05 2.48 -3.51
C TYR A 117 -0.09 3.66 -3.72
N ARG A 118 -0.17 4.31 -4.88
CA ARG A 118 0.68 5.47 -5.22
C ARG A 118 0.60 6.56 -4.15
N ARG A 119 -0.61 6.96 -3.78
CA ARG A 119 -0.84 7.98 -2.74
C ARG A 119 -0.28 7.56 -1.39
N ALA A 120 -0.42 6.29 -1.04
CA ALA A 120 0.13 5.76 0.20
C ALA A 120 1.67 5.80 0.18
N LEU A 121 2.30 5.43 -0.93
CA LEU A 121 3.75 5.48 -1.08
C LEU A 121 4.27 6.93 -1.03
N VAL A 122 3.61 7.86 -1.71
CA VAL A 122 3.95 9.30 -1.65
C VAL A 122 3.80 9.85 -0.23
N ALA A 123 2.72 9.51 0.47
CA ALA A 123 2.51 9.93 1.85
C ALA A 123 3.60 9.39 2.79
N PHE A 124 3.98 8.14 2.62
CA PHE A 124 5.05 7.51 3.40
C PHE A 124 6.40 8.20 3.15
N GLU A 125 6.78 8.42 1.89
CA GLU A 125 8.02 9.12 1.53
C GLU A 125 8.07 10.55 2.06
N ARG A 126 6.95 11.26 2.03
CA ARG A 126 6.83 12.62 2.58
C ARG A 126 6.68 12.68 4.09
N ARG A 127 6.75 11.53 4.78
CA ARG A 127 6.55 11.43 6.24
C ARG A 127 5.17 11.92 6.71
N ALA A 128 4.17 11.94 5.82
CA ALA A 128 2.80 12.33 6.13
C ALA A 128 2.02 11.17 6.76
N PHE A 129 2.54 10.59 7.85
CA PHE A 129 2.02 9.37 8.47
C PHE A 129 0.60 9.51 9.00
N ASP A 130 0.18 10.72 9.37
CA ASP A 130 -1.18 10.99 9.85
C ASP A 130 -2.25 10.80 8.76
N SER A 131 -1.87 11.03 7.50
CA SER A 131 -2.74 10.85 6.34
C SER A 131 -2.67 9.44 5.75
N LEU A 132 -1.74 8.59 6.23
CA LEU A 132 -1.50 7.26 5.69
C LEU A 132 -2.50 6.25 6.28
N PRO A 133 -3.28 5.54 5.43
CA PRO A 133 -4.15 4.48 5.90
C PRO A 133 -3.37 3.40 6.66
N ARG A 134 -3.94 2.92 7.76
CA ARG A 134 -3.28 1.97 8.68
C ARG A 134 -2.65 0.74 8.00
N PRO A 135 -3.29 0.06 7.03
CA PRO A 135 -2.68 -1.09 6.37
C PRO A 135 -1.35 -0.75 5.70
N TRP A 136 -1.26 0.43 5.07
CA TRP A 136 -0.04 0.91 4.43
C TRP A 136 1.03 1.33 5.44
N LEU A 137 0.62 1.97 6.54
CA LEU A 137 1.54 2.32 7.62
C LEU A 137 2.23 1.05 8.18
N LEU A 138 1.46 0.01 8.45
CA LEU A 138 1.98 -1.27 8.94
C LEU A 138 2.89 -1.94 7.90
N ALA A 139 2.47 -2.02 6.65
CA ALA A 139 3.22 -2.66 5.58
C ALA A 139 4.55 -1.95 5.30
N PHE A 140 4.51 -0.63 5.13
CA PHE A 140 5.72 0.15 4.84
C PHE A 140 6.62 0.28 6.08
N GLY A 141 6.04 0.39 7.27
CA GLY A 141 6.78 0.39 8.52
C GLY A 141 7.53 -0.93 8.77
N ALA A 142 6.87 -2.07 8.54
CA ALA A 142 7.52 -3.37 8.62
C ALA A 142 8.65 -3.51 7.60
N ALA A 143 8.44 -3.06 6.37
CA ALA A 143 9.48 -3.05 5.34
C ALA A 143 10.67 -2.18 5.73
N ALA A 144 10.45 -1.00 6.30
CA ALA A 144 11.51 -0.10 6.78
C ALA A 144 12.34 -0.72 7.91
N ARG A 145 11.69 -1.47 8.83
CA ARG A 145 12.39 -2.20 9.92
C ARG A 145 13.05 -3.50 9.47
N GLY A 146 12.90 -3.86 8.20
CA GLY A 146 13.43 -5.11 7.69
C GLY A 146 12.68 -6.36 8.16
N GLU A 147 11.44 -6.21 8.60
CA GLU A 147 10.52 -7.28 8.95
C GLU A 147 9.83 -7.81 7.67
N THR A 148 9.75 -9.14 7.50
CA THR A 148 9.05 -9.79 6.37
C THR A 148 8.32 -11.01 6.84
#